data_99d1404869fb604ee7e8ef9ee9ac8355
#
_entry.id   99d1404869fb604ee7e8ef9ee9ac8355
#
_cell.length_a   1.000
_cell.length_b   1.000
_cell.length_c   1.000
_cell.angle_alpha   90.00
_cell.angle_beta   90.00
_cell.angle_gamma   90.00
#
_symmetry.space_group_name_H-M   'P 1'
#
loop_
_entity.id
_entity.type
_entity.pdbx_description
1 polymer ?
#
loop_
_entity_poly.entity_id
_entity_poly.type
_entity_poly.pdbx_seq_one_letter_code
_entity_poly.pdbx_strand_id
1 'polypeptide(L)'
;MKKLSQTLVLALILGHFGCATSNSGNSSSASQNPERGPNGTIAYNVLVESSEPGARIEANGDYIGQTPVTLKIFGDKDGTFHNFGSYDYIIKAYPVRAGQDIQVKHFRTGGWFTAEDMIPKRVFFDFGITPETKGPEKR
;
A
#
# COMPACT_ATOMS: atom_id res chain seq x y z
N MET A 1 66.33 41.55 -10.66
CA MET A 1 65.95 43.00 -10.51
C MET A 1 64.46 43.14 -10.61
N LYS A 2 63.90 43.99 -9.76
CA LYS A 2 62.48 44.46 -9.66
C LYS A 2 61.52 43.49 -9.00
N LYS A 3 61.28 43.62 -7.70
CA LYS A 3 60.39 44.53 -6.89
C LYS A 3 58.92 44.14 -7.06
N LEU A 4 58.39 43.52 -5.99
CA LEU A 4 57.51 44.11 -4.97
C LEU A 4 56.18 44.68 -5.52
N SER A 5 55.06 44.09 -5.16
CA SER A 5 53.98 44.86 -4.56
C SER A 5 53.03 43.91 -3.80
N GLN A 6 53.02 44.09 -2.51
CA GLN A 6 51.97 43.59 -1.62
C GLN A 6 50.72 44.43 -1.83
N THR A 7 49.56 43.80 -1.99
CA THR A 7 48.31 44.48 -1.77
C THR A 7 47.49 43.64 -0.78
N LEU A 8 47.46 44.15 0.44
CA LEU A 8 46.67 43.71 1.57
C LEU A 8 45.21 44.07 1.26
N VAL A 9 44.37 43.06 1.05
CA VAL A 9 42.91 43.29 1.00
C VAL A 9 42.29 42.72 2.27
N LEU A 10 41.97 43.64 3.17
CA LEU A 10 41.19 43.41 4.37
C LEU A 10 39.72 43.23 3.98
N ALA A 11 39.24 41.99 3.91
CA ALA A 11 37.82 41.70 3.68
C ALA A 11 37.10 41.57 5.01
N LEU A 12 36.23 42.53 5.30
CA LEU A 12 35.28 42.53 6.39
C LEU A 12 34.37 41.31 6.31
N ILE A 13 34.37 40.48 7.33
CA ILE A 13 33.39 39.43 7.53
C ILE A 13 32.15 40.06 8.17
N LEU A 14 31.16 40.38 7.38
CA LEU A 14 29.83 40.71 7.85
C LEU A 14 29.13 39.39 8.24
N GLY A 15 29.04 39.17 9.54
CA GLY A 15 28.24 38.08 10.09
C GLY A 15 26.77 38.22 9.72
N HIS A 16 26.28 37.30 8.92
CA HIS A 16 24.86 37.15 8.72
C HIS A 16 24.34 36.26 9.86
N PHE A 17 23.73 36.88 10.85
CA PHE A 17 22.84 36.20 11.78
C PHE A 17 21.63 35.67 10.96
N GLY A 18 21.72 34.43 10.50
CA GLY A 18 20.60 33.71 9.99
C GLY A 18 19.64 33.39 11.12
N CYS A 19 18.49 34.06 11.18
CA CYS A 19 17.37 33.61 11.99
C CYS A 19 17.00 32.21 11.56
N ALA A 20 17.27 31.22 12.43
CA ALA A 20 16.66 29.92 12.35
C ALA A 20 15.16 30.12 12.59
N THR A 21 14.37 30.22 11.51
CA THR A 21 12.94 30.01 11.58
C THR A 21 12.74 28.53 11.94
N SER A 22 12.48 28.30 13.23
CA SER A 22 11.91 27.05 13.70
C SER A 22 10.59 26.87 12.95
N ASN A 23 10.62 26.06 11.90
CA ASN A 23 9.44 25.59 11.23
C ASN A 23 8.71 24.70 12.24
N SER A 24 7.86 25.33 13.04
CA SER A 24 6.91 24.65 13.91
C SER A 24 6.04 23.82 12.96
N GLY A 25 6.37 22.54 12.87
CA GLY A 25 5.58 21.58 12.12
C GLY A 25 4.17 21.63 12.66
N ASN A 26 3.34 22.41 11.97
CA ASN A 26 1.92 22.38 12.14
C ASN A 26 1.48 21.02 11.63
N SER A 27 1.48 20.01 12.51
CA SER A 27 0.72 18.79 12.31
C SER A 27 -0.74 19.19 12.33
N SER A 28 -1.19 19.84 11.26
CA SER A 28 -2.57 19.84 10.89
C SER A 28 -2.96 18.38 10.75
N SER A 29 -3.55 17.82 11.79
CA SER A 29 -4.45 16.69 11.67
C SER A 29 -5.54 17.14 10.71
N ALA A 30 -5.23 17.05 9.42
CA ALA A 30 -6.22 17.17 8.38
C ALA A 30 -7.27 16.14 8.76
N SER A 31 -8.45 16.59 9.06
CA SER A 31 -9.66 15.77 9.08
C SER A 31 -9.75 15.19 7.68
N GLN A 32 -9.13 14.02 7.51
CA GLN A 32 -9.06 13.34 6.24
C GLN A 32 -10.44 12.73 6.04
N ASN A 33 -11.32 13.53 5.41
CA ASN A 33 -12.48 12.92 4.78
C ASN A 33 -11.93 11.84 3.85
N PRO A 34 -12.36 10.59 3.97
CA PRO A 34 -11.88 9.51 3.12
C PRO A 34 -12.07 9.91 1.65
N GLU A 35 -11.11 9.55 0.83
CA GLU A 35 -11.19 9.76 -0.62
C GLU A 35 -12.50 9.13 -1.13
N ARG A 36 -13.25 9.89 -1.92
CA ARG A 36 -14.52 9.42 -2.46
C ARG A 36 -14.30 8.67 -3.77
N GLY A 37 -14.89 7.50 -3.87
CA GLY A 37 -14.96 6.68 -5.06
C GLY A 37 -16.27 6.87 -5.83
N PRO A 38 -16.44 6.10 -6.92
CA PRO A 38 -17.68 6.08 -7.69
C PRO A 38 -18.85 5.54 -6.83
N ASN A 39 -20.07 5.91 -7.22
CA ASN A 39 -21.33 5.43 -6.60
C ASN A 39 -21.45 5.70 -5.08
N GLY A 40 -20.75 6.70 -4.56
CA GLY A 40 -20.81 7.10 -3.15
C GLY A 40 -19.94 6.25 -2.22
N THR A 41 -19.07 5.40 -2.77
CA THR A 41 -18.07 4.64 -2.03
C THR A 41 -16.97 5.53 -1.45
N ILE A 42 -16.17 4.99 -0.55
CA ILE A 42 -14.99 5.61 0.02
C ILE A 42 -13.77 4.71 -0.12
N ALA A 43 -12.57 5.28 -0.12
CA ALA A 43 -11.33 4.53 -0.24
C ALA A 43 -10.92 3.89 1.08
N TYR A 44 -10.53 2.63 1.01
CA TYR A 44 -9.89 1.85 2.06
C TYR A 44 -8.48 1.46 1.63
N ASN A 45 -7.51 1.69 2.49
CA ASN A 45 -6.14 1.26 2.26
C ASN A 45 -5.90 -0.07 2.98
N VAL A 46 -5.62 -1.11 2.19
CA VAL A 46 -5.37 -2.48 2.66
C VAL A 46 -3.90 -2.78 2.51
N LEU A 47 -3.22 -3.08 3.61
CA LEU A 47 -1.83 -3.54 3.56
C LEU A 47 -1.80 -4.99 3.10
N VAL A 48 -1.14 -5.26 1.99
CA VAL A 48 -0.94 -6.61 1.46
C VAL A 48 0.50 -7.03 1.68
N GLU A 49 0.69 -8.11 2.41
CA GLU A 49 1.99 -8.64 2.78
C GLU A 49 2.08 -10.14 2.49
N SER A 50 3.29 -10.66 2.50
CA SER A 50 3.57 -12.08 2.37
C SER A 50 4.73 -12.50 3.27
N SER A 51 4.83 -13.79 3.57
CA SER A 51 5.96 -14.36 4.32
C SER A 51 7.30 -14.14 3.61
N GLU A 52 7.27 -13.96 2.29
CA GLU A 52 8.42 -13.63 1.46
C GLU A 52 8.15 -12.31 0.74
N PRO A 53 8.92 -11.25 1.03
CA PRO A 53 8.73 -9.96 0.36
C PRO A 53 9.02 -10.05 -1.14
N GLY A 54 8.33 -9.21 -1.92
CA GLY A 54 8.49 -9.17 -3.38
C GLY A 54 7.49 -10.04 -4.15
N ALA A 55 6.53 -10.69 -3.48
CA ALA A 55 5.47 -11.43 -4.15
C ALA A 55 4.61 -10.47 -4.99
N ARG A 56 4.39 -10.83 -6.25
CA ARG A 56 3.57 -10.05 -7.19
C ARG A 56 2.09 -10.16 -6.79
N ILE A 57 1.41 -9.03 -6.69
CA ILE A 57 0.01 -8.94 -6.31
C ILE A 57 -0.84 -8.48 -7.49
N GLU A 58 -1.94 -9.16 -7.69
CA GLU A 58 -3.02 -8.78 -8.59
C GLU A 58 -4.34 -8.68 -7.82
N ALA A 59 -5.16 -7.68 -8.15
CA ALA A 59 -6.51 -7.53 -7.64
C ALA A 59 -7.49 -7.44 -8.80
N ASN A 60 -8.47 -8.34 -8.86
CA ASN A 60 -9.42 -8.48 -9.97
C ASN A 60 -8.77 -8.56 -11.37
N GLY A 61 -7.55 -9.13 -11.44
CA GLY A 61 -6.78 -9.24 -12.68
C GLY A 61 -5.82 -8.09 -12.96
N ASP A 62 -5.93 -6.98 -12.25
CA ASP A 62 -5.04 -5.83 -12.40
C ASP A 62 -3.79 -6.00 -11.54
N TYR A 63 -2.63 -5.69 -12.12
CA TYR A 63 -1.37 -5.66 -11.37
C TYR A 63 -1.32 -4.48 -10.41
N ILE A 64 -1.08 -4.76 -9.12
CA ILE A 64 -1.05 -3.75 -8.06
C ILE A 64 0.38 -3.38 -7.66
N GLY A 65 1.28 -4.37 -7.59
CA GLY A 65 2.65 -4.17 -7.14
C GLY A 65 3.25 -5.45 -6.56
N GLN A 66 4.29 -5.28 -5.73
CA GLN A 66 4.95 -6.37 -5.02
C GLN A 66 4.86 -6.14 -3.51
N THR A 67 4.75 -7.23 -2.72
CA THR A 67 4.65 -7.16 -1.26
C THR A 67 5.94 -6.65 -0.60
N PRO A 68 5.84 -5.81 0.46
CA PRO A 68 4.59 -5.23 0.98
C PRO A 68 4.05 -4.11 0.08
N VAL A 69 2.76 -4.08 -0.16
CA VAL A 69 2.10 -3.05 -0.99
C VAL A 69 0.78 -2.63 -0.37
N THR A 70 0.40 -1.37 -0.57
CA THR A 70 -0.91 -0.87 -0.17
C THR A 70 -1.86 -0.95 -1.36
N LEU A 71 -2.92 -1.73 -1.19
CA LEU A 71 -4.01 -1.86 -2.15
C LEU A 71 -5.13 -0.89 -1.75
N LYS A 72 -5.53 -0.02 -2.66
CA LYS A 72 -6.68 0.86 -2.47
C LYS A 72 -7.94 0.15 -2.97
N ILE A 73 -8.93 0.01 -2.10
CA ILE A 73 -10.24 -0.57 -2.41
C ILE A 73 -11.31 0.48 -2.16
N PHE A 74 -12.22 0.66 -3.11
CA PHE A 74 -13.40 1.49 -2.90
C PHE A 74 -14.54 0.60 -2.41
N GLY A 75 -15.05 0.89 -1.23
CA GLY A 75 -16.12 0.13 -0.59
C GLY A 75 -17.20 1.01 0.00
N ASP A 76 -18.21 0.40 0.59
CA ASP A 76 -19.31 1.10 1.22
C ASP A 76 -18.87 1.76 2.53
N LYS A 77 -19.61 2.76 2.98
CA LYS A 77 -19.25 3.58 4.14
C LYS A 77 -19.20 2.79 5.45
N ASP A 78 -19.85 1.64 5.50
CA ASP A 78 -19.86 0.72 6.64
C ASP A 78 -18.64 -0.22 6.67
N GLY A 79 -17.78 -0.17 5.64
CA GLY A 79 -16.57 -0.98 5.54
C GLY A 79 -16.73 -2.27 4.75
N THR A 80 -17.86 -2.49 4.10
CA THR A 80 -18.09 -3.66 3.26
C THR A 80 -17.60 -3.45 1.84
N PHE A 81 -17.35 -4.56 1.13
CA PHE A 81 -17.06 -4.50 -0.31
C PHE A 81 -18.29 -4.04 -1.07
N HIS A 82 -18.09 -3.12 -2.00
CA HIS A 82 -19.17 -2.68 -2.89
C HIS A 82 -19.26 -3.58 -4.13
N ASN A 83 -20.49 -3.94 -4.53
CA ASN A 83 -20.72 -4.74 -5.74
C ASN A 83 -20.76 -3.85 -6.99
N PHE A 84 -19.70 -3.87 -7.79
CA PHE A 84 -19.62 -3.20 -9.09
C PHE A 84 -19.94 -4.16 -10.26
N GLY A 85 -20.81 -5.13 -10.07
CA GLY A 85 -21.22 -6.10 -11.10
C GLY A 85 -20.45 -7.42 -11.03
N SER A 86 -19.69 -7.65 -9.97
CA SER A 86 -19.07 -8.94 -9.65
C SER A 86 -19.51 -9.36 -8.25
N TYR A 87 -19.66 -10.68 -8.02
CA TYR A 87 -19.94 -11.22 -6.69
C TYR A 87 -18.69 -11.44 -5.84
N ASP A 88 -17.52 -11.39 -6.45
CA ASP A 88 -16.24 -11.65 -5.81
C ASP A 88 -15.25 -10.51 -6.08
N TYR A 89 -14.50 -10.16 -5.04
CA TYR A 89 -13.27 -9.41 -5.15
C TYR A 89 -12.10 -10.35 -4.90
N ILE A 90 -11.19 -10.47 -5.86
CA ILE A 90 -10.16 -11.51 -5.86
C ILE A 90 -8.78 -10.87 -5.75
N ILE A 91 -7.99 -11.30 -4.74
CA ILE A 91 -6.60 -10.93 -4.61
C ILE A 91 -5.74 -12.18 -4.82
N LYS A 92 -4.83 -12.11 -5.80
CA LYS A 92 -3.85 -13.17 -6.11
C LYS A 92 -2.47 -12.74 -5.73
N ALA A 93 -1.72 -13.63 -5.11
CA ALA A 93 -0.31 -13.46 -4.81
C ALA A 93 0.51 -14.53 -5.52
N TYR A 94 1.45 -14.07 -6.34
CA TYR A 94 2.38 -14.94 -7.07
C TYR A 94 3.67 -15.03 -6.29
N PRO A 95 4.15 -16.23 -5.97
CA PRO A 95 5.34 -16.42 -5.16
C PRO A 95 6.61 -15.93 -5.87
N VAL A 96 7.62 -15.63 -5.05
CA VAL A 96 8.95 -15.21 -5.53
C VAL A 96 9.77 -16.41 -5.96
N ARG A 97 9.62 -17.56 -5.27
CA ARG A 97 10.41 -18.77 -5.54
C ARG A 97 9.67 -19.74 -6.44
N ALA A 98 10.42 -20.39 -7.31
CA ALA A 98 9.90 -21.48 -8.12
C ALA A 98 9.45 -22.67 -7.24
N GLY A 99 8.36 -23.31 -7.64
CA GLY A 99 7.81 -24.48 -6.93
C GLY A 99 6.85 -24.17 -5.79
N GLN A 100 6.60 -22.89 -5.51
CA GLN A 100 5.52 -22.47 -4.61
C GLN A 100 4.24 -22.21 -5.41
N ASP A 101 3.08 -22.42 -4.77
CA ASP A 101 1.81 -22.23 -5.40
C ASP A 101 1.32 -20.77 -5.33
N ILE A 102 0.59 -20.35 -6.37
CA ILE A 102 -0.14 -19.09 -6.36
C ILE A 102 -1.22 -19.16 -5.28
N GLN A 103 -1.27 -18.15 -4.42
CA GLN A 103 -2.32 -18.07 -3.42
C GLN A 103 -3.40 -17.07 -3.83
N VAL A 104 -4.64 -17.41 -3.50
CA VAL A 104 -5.81 -16.62 -3.88
C VAL A 104 -6.68 -16.39 -2.65
N LYS A 105 -7.11 -15.14 -2.45
CA LYS A 105 -8.12 -14.79 -1.46
C LYS A 105 -9.33 -14.21 -2.18
N HIS A 106 -10.50 -14.71 -1.80
CA HIS A 106 -11.79 -14.27 -2.29
C HIS A 106 -12.52 -13.52 -1.20
N PHE A 107 -13.12 -12.40 -1.56
CA PHE A 107 -13.99 -11.61 -0.71
C PHE A 107 -15.33 -11.42 -1.43
N ARG A 108 -16.42 -11.66 -0.74
CA ARG A 108 -17.76 -11.49 -1.30
C ARG A 108 -18.12 -10.02 -1.36
N THR A 109 -18.60 -9.60 -2.51
CA THR A 109 -19.07 -8.22 -2.72
C THR A 109 -20.61 -8.12 -2.64
N GLY A 110 -21.25 -9.14 -2.11
CA GLY A 110 -22.68 -9.18 -1.91
C GLY A 110 -23.49 -9.70 -3.09
N GLY A 111 -24.68 -10.15 -2.76
CA GLY A 111 -25.64 -10.66 -3.70
C GLY A 111 -27.03 -10.79 -3.05
N TRP A 112 -28.03 -11.20 -3.82
CA TRP A 112 -29.42 -11.26 -3.36
C TRP A 112 -29.64 -12.10 -2.07
N PHE A 113 -28.75 -13.06 -1.79
CA PHE A 113 -28.86 -13.97 -0.65
C PHE A 113 -27.54 -14.10 0.14
N THR A 114 -26.52 -13.31 -0.18
CA THR A 114 -25.21 -13.36 0.48
C THR A 114 -24.80 -11.97 0.93
N ALA A 115 -24.42 -11.87 2.22
CA ALA A 115 -23.88 -10.64 2.74
C ALA A 115 -22.47 -10.38 2.17
N GLU A 116 -22.11 -9.12 2.10
CA GLU A 116 -20.78 -8.64 1.75
C GLU A 116 -19.78 -9.00 2.86
N ASP A 117 -18.54 -9.22 2.47
CA ASP A 117 -17.44 -9.31 3.43
C ASP A 117 -16.94 -7.91 3.81
N MET A 118 -16.41 -7.78 5.03
CA MET A 118 -15.73 -6.56 5.47
C MET A 118 -14.39 -6.43 4.76
N ILE A 119 -14.05 -5.20 4.33
CA ILE A 119 -12.74 -4.90 3.78
C ILE A 119 -11.70 -4.99 4.90
N PRO A 120 -10.72 -5.92 4.82
CA PRO A 120 -9.74 -6.10 5.86
C PRO A 120 -8.73 -4.95 5.85
N LYS A 121 -8.17 -4.60 7.00
CA LYS A 121 -7.05 -3.65 7.07
C LYS A 121 -5.75 -4.24 6.54
N ARG A 122 -5.62 -5.57 6.59
CA ARG A 122 -4.41 -6.32 6.21
C ARG A 122 -4.79 -7.64 5.56
N VAL A 123 -4.06 -7.98 4.50
CA VAL A 123 -4.10 -9.29 3.85
C VAL A 123 -2.70 -9.87 3.89
N PHE A 124 -2.56 -11.11 4.36
CA PHE A 124 -1.28 -11.79 4.46
C PHE A 124 -1.30 -13.10 3.67
N PHE A 125 -0.25 -13.35 2.90
CA PHE A 125 -0.03 -14.58 2.14
C PHE A 125 1.18 -15.31 2.70
N ASP A 126 1.00 -16.57 3.11
CA ASP A 126 2.07 -17.40 3.67
C ASP A 126 2.51 -18.46 2.66
N PHE A 127 3.58 -18.19 1.94
CA PHE A 127 4.16 -19.13 0.99
C PHE A 127 4.99 -20.27 1.64
N GLY A 128 5.19 -20.23 2.96
CA GLY A 128 5.80 -21.32 3.72
C GLY A 128 4.85 -22.49 3.97
N ILE A 129 3.54 -22.27 3.80
CA ILE A 129 2.54 -23.32 3.95
C ILE A 129 2.25 -23.90 2.57
N THR A 130 2.74 -25.14 2.34
CA THR A 130 2.27 -25.93 1.20
C THR A 130 0.79 -26.26 1.48
N PRO A 131 -0.16 -25.95 0.58
CA PRO A 131 -1.55 -26.40 0.75
C PRO A 131 -1.55 -27.91 0.95
N GLU A 132 -2.11 -28.37 2.07
CA GLU A 132 -2.24 -29.79 2.33
C GLU A 132 -3.07 -30.39 1.20
N THR A 133 -2.42 -31.17 0.34
CA THR A 133 -3.09 -31.88 -0.75
C THR A 133 -4.07 -32.82 -0.07
N LYS A 134 -5.37 -32.47 -0.07
CA LYS A 134 -6.43 -33.34 0.40
C LYS A 134 -6.32 -34.62 -0.40
N GLY A 135 -5.68 -35.64 0.20
CA GLY A 135 -5.50 -36.93 -0.44
C GLY A 135 -6.83 -37.47 -0.93
N PRO A 136 -6.84 -38.34 -1.92
CA PRO A 136 -8.07 -38.90 -2.48
C PRO A 136 -8.86 -39.55 -1.34
N GLU A 137 -10.09 -39.05 -1.14
CA GLU A 137 -11.06 -39.64 -0.22
C GLU A 137 -11.29 -41.08 -0.66
N LYS A 138 -10.83 -42.04 0.15
CA LYS A 138 -11.06 -43.46 -0.11
C LYS A 138 -12.58 -43.69 -0.01
N ARG A 139 -13.19 -44.04 -1.14
CA ARG A 139 -14.53 -44.62 -1.21
C ARG A 139 -14.52 -46.03 -0.67
#